data_ea939da776d247466cea80bba470bf10
#
_entry.id   ea939da776d247466cea80bba470bf10
#
_cell.length_a   1.000
_cell.length_b   1.000
_cell.length_c   1.000
_cell.angle_alpha   90.00
_cell.angle_beta   90.00
_cell.angle_gamma   90.00
#
_symmetry.space_group_name_H-M   'P 1'
#
loop_
_entity.id
_entity.type
_entity.pdbx_description
1 polymer ?
#
loop_
_entity_poly.entity_id
_entity_poly.type
_entity_poly.pdbx_seq_one_letter_code
_entity_poly.pdbx_strand_id
1 'polypeptide(L)'
;VSRILIGVGVSACLMAPLTGYRIWFAENQQQRANSWMLMIASLGFLSSTLPIQLLLPAFGWRWIFGGIAALILISIFLMLAFIPKWDHQKNESLDNQTSKGSLADVWKNKFFISVIPMGLFNYGGLMAIQTLWAGPWMVRVAGYTPIESATGLFWINITMLISFFLWGYFLPKITNLGFSALKILKLGLPVSFLIMLMIIILGSKAGAFYITLFILSSIFLSVTQPAVGLSFASHLAGKALTSFNLLIFLGTFIMQWVMGLVIDLVKTFGYTEIIGFKAAFSFFLFLSLISYIFFLIINKKS
;
A
#
# COMPACT_ATOMS: atom_id res chain seq x y z
N VAL A 1 5.66 -18.53 -12.77
CA VAL A 1 6.86 -18.90 -12.00
C VAL A 1 7.65 -17.63 -11.62
N SER A 2 8.09 -16.76 -12.57
CA SER A 2 8.94 -15.58 -12.30
C SER A 2 8.36 -14.63 -11.24
N ARG A 3 7.06 -14.37 -11.26
CA ARG A 3 6.38 -13.51 -10.26
C ARG A 3 6.43 -14.09 -8.85
N ILE A 4 6.34 -15.41 -8.72
CA ILE A 4 6.46 -16.10 -7.42
C ILE A 4 7.90 -15.94 -6.90
N LEU A 5 8.91 -16.16 -7.73
CA LEU A 5 10.32 -15.99 -7.34
C LEU A 5 10.63 -14.56 -6.91
N ILE A 6 10.14 -13.55 -7.65
CA ILE A 6 10.26 -12.16 -7.26
C ILE A 6 9.57 -11.94 -5.90
N GLY A 7 8.35 -12.44 -5.69
CA GLY A 7 7.62 -12.30 -4.43
C GLY A 7 8.38 -12.88 -3.24
N VAL A 8 8.98 -14.07 -3.39
CA VAL A 8 9.83 -14.67 -2.36
C VAL A 8 11.05 -13.79 -2.09
N GLY A 9 11.73 -13.29 -3.14
CA GLY A 9 12.90 -12.43 -2.99
C GLY A 9 12.60 -11.10 -2.28
N VAL A 10 11.44 -10.50 -2.52
CA VAL A 10 11.06 -9.19 -1.92
C VAL A 10 10.41 -9.34 -0.55
N SER A 11 10.03 -10.55 -0.12
CA SER A 11 9.27 -10.77 1.13
C SER A 11 9.98 -10.24 2.38
N ALA A 12 11.30 -10.30 2.42
CA ALA A 12 12.13 -9.82 3.52
C ALA A 12 12.51 -8.34 3.42
N CYS A 13 12.35 -7.69 2.25
CA CYS A 13 12.90 -6.36 1.97
C CYS A 13 12.36 -5.26 2.88
N LEU A 14 11.17 -5.40 3.45
CA LEU A 14 10.58 -4.44 4.39
C LEU A 14 10.96 -4.77 5.84
N MET A 15 10.86 -6.03 6.24
CA MET A 15 11.02 -6.44 7.64
C MET A 15 12.46 -6.61 8.08
N ALA A 16 13.35 -7.08 7.19
CA ALA A 16 14.75 -7.26 7.52
C ALA A 16 15.45 -5.93 7.88
N PRO A 17 15.33 -4.83 7.12
CA PRO A 17 15.87 -3.54 7.52
C PRO A 17 15.33 -3.05 8.86
N LEU A 18 14.03 -3.16 9.12
CA LEU A 18 13.41 -2.73 10.38
C LEU A 18 13.98 -3.50 11.58
N THR A 19 14.27 -4.78 11.42
CA THR A 19 14.92 -5.61 12.44
C THR A 19 16.38 -5.17 12.61
N GLY A 20 17.10 -4.95 11.52
CA GLY A 20 18.49 -4.47 11.54
C GLY A 20 18.62 -3.10 12.23
N TYR A 21 17.69 -2.17 12.01
CA TYR A 21 17.72 -0.86 12.65
C TYR A 21 17.64 -0.94 14.18
N ARG A 22 16.88 -1.89 14.72
CA ARG A 22 16.80 -2.11 16.18
C ARG A 22 18.10 -2.59 16.80
N ILE A 23 18.95 -3.24 15.99
CA ILE A 23 20.23 -3.81 16.46
C ILE A 23 21.36 -2.81 16.31
N TRP A 24 21.39 -2.07 15.20
CA TRP A 24 22.54 -1.24 14.84
C TRP A 24 22.39 0.24 15.18
N PHE A 25 21.14 0.72 15.34
CA PHE A 25 20.89 2.14 15.59
C PHE A 25 20.29 2.38 16.97
N ALA A 26 20.69 3.49 17.61
CA ALA A 26 20.04 3.97 18.81
C ALA A 26 18.56 4.31 18.53
N GLU A 27 17.69 4.22 19.52
CA GLU A 27 16.24 4.35 19.38
C GLU A 27 15.82 5.65 18.67
N ASN A 28 16.49 6.76 18.97
CA ASN A 28 16.27 8.06 18.33
C ASN A 28 16.67 8.11 16.84
N GLN A 29 17.55 7.20 16.40
CA GLN A 29 18.02 7.12 15.00
C GLN A 29 17.18 6.15 14.15
N GLN A 30 16.53 5.17 14.77
CA GLN A 30 15.74 4.15 14.07
C GLN A 30 14.61 4.76 13.23
N GLN A 31 13.92 5.75 13.77
CA GLN A 31 12.85 6.45 13.07
C GLN A 31 13.37 7.20 11.83
N ARG A 32 14.56 7.80 11.95
CA ARG A 32 15.22 8.47 10.81
C ARG A 32 15.62 7.48 9.73
N ALA A 33 16.21 6.35 10.09
CA ALA A 33 16.58 5.28 9.16
C ALA A 33 15.35 4.71 8.41
N ASN A 34 14.25 4.50 9.14
CA ASN A 34 12.99 4.06 8.54
C ASN A 34 12.42 5.09 7.54
N SER A 35 12.46 6.38 7.88
CA SER A 35 12.02 7.44 6.96
C SER A 35 12.85 7.49 5.69
N TRP A 36 14.16 7.29 5.77
CA TRP A 36 15.05 7.22 4.61
C TRP A 36 14.73 6.00 3.73
N MET A 37 14.45 4.85 4.33
CA MET A 37 14.04 3.66 3.60
C MET A 37 12.75 3.90 2.82
N LEU A 38 11.74 4.49 3.44
CA LEU A 38 10.47 4.81 2.78
C LEU A 38 10.63 5.86 1.67
N MET A 39 11.53 6.83 1.85
CA MET A 39 11.87 7.80 0.82
C MET A 39 12.50 7.12 -0.41
N ILE A 40 13.46 6.22 -0.21
CA ILE A 40 14.08 5.45 -1.30
C ILE A 40 13.04 4.56 -2.00
N ALA A 41 12.15 3.92 -1.25
CA ALA A 41 11.04 3.14 -1.83
C ALA A 41 10.14 4.02 -2.72
N SER A 42 9.84 5.25 -2.30
CA SER A 42 9.05 6.20 -3.09
C SER A 42 9.75 6.61 -4.40
N LEU A 43 11.07 6.75 -4.39
CA LEU A 43 11.84 6.97 -5.63
C LEU A 43 11.73 5.77 -6.59
N GLY A 44 11.64 4.54 -6.07
CA GLY A 44 11.36 3.35 -6.86
C GLY A 44 10.01 3.43 -7.58
N PHE A 45 8.95 3.86 -6.88
CA PHE A 45 7.64 4.09 -7.51
C PHE A 45 7.70 5.15 -8.62
N LEU A 46 8.35 6.28 -8.39
CA LEU A 46 8.54 7.33 -9.39
C LEU A 46 9.30 6.82 -10.62
N SER A 47 10.40 6.11 -10.39
CA SER A 47 11.24 5.58 -11.46
C SER A 47 10.52 4.53 -12.32
N SER A 48 9.59 3.76 -11.75
CA SER A 48 8.83 2.71 -12.45
C SER A 48 7.75 3.23 -13.40
N THR A 49 7.48 4.54 -13.42
CA THR A 49 6.42 5.15 -14.24
C THR A 49 6.99 5.79 -15.51
N LEU A 50 6.96 7.13 -15.60
CA LEU A 50 7.40 7.86 -16.79
C LEU A 50 8.85 7.54 -17.21
N PRO A 51 9.86 7.46 -16.32
CA PRO A 51 11.22 7.15 -16.73
C PRO A 51 11.33 5.81 -17.45
N ILE A 52 10.70 4.75 -16.93
CA ILE A 52 10.70 3.44 -17.58
C ILE A 52 9.96 3.50 -18.93
N GLN A 53 8.84 4.22 -19.01
CA GLN A 53 8.09 4.37 -20.26
C GLN A 53 8.91 5.06 -21.36
N LEU A 54 9.76 6.03 -21.00
CA LEU A 54 10.66 6.70 -21.94
C LEU A 54 11.84 5.83 -22.39
N LEU A 55 12.33 4.96 -21.52
CA LEU A 55 13.42 4.04 -21.83
C LEU A 55 12.96 2.82 -22.63
N LEU A 56 11.70 2.45 -22.53
CA LEU A 56 11.15 1.22 -23.11
C LEU A 56 11.33 1.14 -24.64
N PRO A 57 11.08 2.20 -25.44
CA PRO A 57 11.30 2.17 -26.91
C PRO A 57 12.77 2.01 -27.30
N ALA A 58 13.72 2.57 -26.51
CA ALA A 58 15.15 2.55 -26.83
C ALA A 58 15.82 1.23 -26.43
N PHE A 59 15.48 0.69 -25.26
CA PHE A 59 16.17 -0.47 -24.68
C PHE A 59 15.33 -1.76 -24.71
N GLY A 60 14.00 -1.64 -24.78
CA GLY A 60 13.10 -2.76 -24.63
C GLY A 60 13.06 -3.31 -23.20
N TRP A 61 11.99 -4.04 -22.88
CA TRP A 61 11.73 -4.51 -21.52
C TRP A 61 12.82 -5.46 -20.96
N ARG A 62 13.45 -6.28 -21.81
CA ARG A 62 14.48 -7.24 -21.39
C ARG A 62 15.71 -6.56 -20.81
N TRP A 63 16.23 -5.54 -21.48
CA TRP A 63 17.38 -4.78 -21.00
C TRP A 63 17.08 -3.96 -19.75
N ILE A 64 15.87 -3.41 -19.63
CA ILE A 64 15.44 -2.71 -18.43
C ILE A 64 15.41 -3.66 -17.24
N PHE A 65 14.79 -4.83 -17.37
CA PHE A 65 14.81 -5.84 -16.30
C PHE A 65 16.21 -6.38 -16.01
N GLY A 66 17.04 -6.52 -17.02
CA GLY A 66 18.46 -6.87 -16.86
C GLY A 66 19.23 -5.84 -16.04
N GLY A 67 19.01 -4.56 -16.31
CA GLY A 67 19.59 -3.45 -15.55
C GLY A 67 19.13 -3.44 -14.08
N ILE A 68 17.84 -3.67 -13.83
CA ILE A 68 17.30 -3.81 -12.46
C ILE A 68 17.95 -5.01 -11.75
N ALA A 69 18.08 -6.14 -12.42
CA ALA A 69 18.73 -7.31 -11.85
C ALA A 69 20.21 -7.04 -11.50
N ALA A 70 20.94 -6.32 -12.36
CA ALA A 70 22.31 -5.90 -12.08
C ALA A 70 22.40 -4.98 -10.86
N LEU A 71 21.48 -4.01 -10.71
CA LEU A 71 21.42 -3.14 -9.54
C LEU A 71 21.13 -3.93 -8.25
N ILE A 72 20.27 -4.95 -8.31
CA ILE A 72 20.00 -5.84 -7.17
C ILE A 72 21.26 -6.62 -6.80
N LEU A 73 22.00 -7.17 -7.77
CA LEU A 73 23.26 -7.89 -7.52
C LEU A 73 24.31 -6.98 -6.89
N ILE A 74 24.46 -5.75 -7.38
CA ILE A 74 25.35 -4.75 -6.78
C ILE A 74 24.91 -4.46 -5.34
N SER A 75 23.62 -4.29 -5.09
CA SER A 75 23.10 -4.06 -3.74
C SER A 75 23.40 -5.22 -2.80
N ILE A 76 23.24 -6.47 -3.25
CA ILE A 76 23.61 -7.67 -2.47
C ILE A 76 25.10 -7.67 -2.14
N PHE A 77 25.96 -7.36 -3.12
CA PHE A 77 27.40 -7.29 -2.91
C PHE A 77 27.77 -6.21 -1.88
N LEU A 78 27.17 -5.01 -1.99
CA LEU A 78 27.37 -3.94 -1.02
C LEU A 78 26.89 -4.35 0.38
N MET A 79 25.75 -5.01 0.49
CA MET A 79 25.27 -5.54 1.77
C MET A 79 26.24 -6.53 2.38
N LEU A 80 26.76 -7.47 1.61
CA LEU A 80 27.74 -8.45 2.09
C LEU A 80 29.06 -7.82 2.49
N ALA A 81 29.47 -6.72 1.83
CA ALA A 81 30.72 -6.03 2.11
C ALA A 81 30.65 -5.11 3.34
N PHE A 82 29.51 -4.43 3.55
CA PHE A 82 29.40 -3.34 4.53
C PHE A 82 28.56 -3.68 5.76
N ILE A 83 27.64 -4.67 5.69
CA ILE A 83 26.82 -5.01 6.84
C ILE A 83 27.61 -5.91 7.81
N PRO A 84 27.71 -5.54 9.08
CA PRO A 84 28.36 -6.37 10.09
C PRO A 84 27.70 -7.75 10.21
N LYS A 85 28.50 -8.77 10.51
CA LYS A 85 27.97 -10.12 10.77
C LYS A 85 26.99 -10.08 11.93
N TRP A 86 25.91 -10.82 11.78
CA TRP A 86 24.86 -10.95 12.79
C TRP A 86 25.37 -11.72 14.00
N ASP A 87 25.33 -11.09 15.18
CA ASP A 87 25.68 -11.75 16.44
C ASP A 87 24.41 -12.36 17.07
N HIS A 88 24.32 -13.68 17.03
CA HIS A 88 23.16 -14.42 17.55
C HIS A 88 22.99 -14.30 19.08
N GLN A 89 24.07 -14.12 19.83
CA GLN A 89 23.99 -14.08 21.30
C GLN A 89 23.26 -12.85 21.86
N LYS A 90 23.31 -11.73 21.13
CA LYS A 90 22.60 -10.50 21.54
C LYS A 90 21.10 -10.55 21.26
N ASN A 91 20.64 -11.49 20.44
CA ASN A 91 19.24 -11.63 20.02
C ASN A 91 18.38 -12.53 20.90
N GLU A 92 18.98 -13.46 21.65
CA GLU A 92 18.20 -14.34 22.54
C GLU A 92 17.48 -13.56 23.64
N SER A 93 18.04 -12.43 24.09
CA SER A 93 17.38 -11.54 25.07
C SER A 93 16.22 -10.74 24.47
N LEU A 94 16.27 -10.39 23.17
CA LEU A 94 15.19 -9.73 22.44
C LEU A 94 14.09 -10.73 22.02
N ASP A 95 14.47 -11.93 21.62
CA ASP A 95 13.54 -12.99 21.22
C ASP A 95 12.75 -13.54 22.43
N ASN A 96 13.38 -13.67 23.58
CA ASN A 96 12.71 -14.05 24.82
C ASN A 96 11.70 -13.00 25.33
N GLN A 97 11.87 -11.72 24.99
CA GLN A 97 10.87 -10.68 25.29
C GLN A 97 9.74 -10.66 24.26
N THR A 98 10.00 -11.03 22.99
CA THR A 98 8.99 -11.11 21.93
C THR A 98 8.19 -12.41 21.93
N SER A 99 8.65 -13.45 22.64
CA SER A 99 7.98 -14.76 22.70
C SER A 99 6.73 -14.80 23.58
N LYS A 100 6.54 -13.81 24.48
CA LYS A 100 5.36 -13.73 25.37
C LYS A 100 4.14 -13.22 24.62
N GLY A 101 3.37 -14.12 23.99
CA GLY A 101 2.08 -13.84 23.37
C GLY A 101 1.88 -14.58 22.04
N SER A 102 0.71 -15.14 21.86
CA SER A 102 0.34 -15.91 20.67
C SER A 102 -0.15 -15.02 19.54
N LEU A 103 0.09 -15.42 18.29
CA LEU A 103 -0.59 -14.84 17.11
C LEU A 103 -2.12 -14.90 17.27
N ALA A 104 -2.65 -15.95 17.95
CA ALA A 104 -4.07 -16.06 18.23
C ALA A 104 -4.62 -14.89 19.05
N ASP A 105 -3.82 -14.28 19.92
CA ASP A 105 -4.24 -13.12 20.73
C ASP A 105 -4.43 -11.88 19.85
N VAL A 106 -3.64 -11.75 18.77
CA VAL A 106 -3.80 -10.67 17.79
C VAL A 106 -5.14 -10.83 17.06
N TRP A 107 -5.45 -12.03 16.59
CA TRP A 107 -6.66 -12.31 15.81
C TRP A 107 -7.95 -12.31 16.65
N LYS A 108 -7.85 -12.36 17.97
CA LYS A 108 -8.99 -12.21 18.91
C LYS A 108 -9.24 -10.78 19.35
N ASN A 109 -8.31 -9.86 19.09
CA ASN A 109 -8.46 -8.47 19.51
C ASN A 109 -9.60 -7.78 18.74
N LYS A 110 -10.54 -7.16 19.46
CA LYS A 110 -11.73 -6.54 18.89
C LYS A 110 -11.42 -5.43 17.87
N PHE A 111 -10.43 -4.58 18.17
CA PHE A 111 -10.02 -3.53 17.26
C PHE A 111 -9.40 -4.12 15.99
N PHE A 112 -8.50 -5.11 16.15
CA PHE A 112 -7.88 -5.81 15.03
C PHE A 112 -8.92 -6.45 14.12
N ILE A 113 -9.89 -7.17 14.68
CA ILE A 113 -11.02 -7.77 13.92
C ILE A 113 -11.75 -6.69 13.13
N SER A 114 -11.99 -5.52 13.72
CA SER A 114 -12.73 -4.44 13.05
C SER A 114 -12.00 -3.89 11.83
N VAL A 115 -10.67 -3.93 11.80
CA VAL A 115 -9.85 -3.40 10.70
C VAL A 115 -9.43 -4.46 9.68
N ILE A 116 -9.70 -5.76 9.90
CA ILE A 116 -9.40 -6.83 8.94
C ILE A 116 -10.02 -6.55 7.55
N PRO A 117 -11.35 -6.32 7.42
CA PRO A 117 -11.93 -6.04 6.11
C PRO A 117 -11.43 -4.74 5.50
N MET A 118 -11.11 -3.74 6.33
CA MET A 118 -10.51 -2.49 5.84
C MET A 118 -9.11 -2.71 5.25
N GLY A 119 -8.28 -3.53 5.89
CA GLY A 119 -6.97 -3.91 5.39
C GLY A 119 -7.07 -4.64 4.05
N LEU A 120 -8.00 -5.59 3.95
CA LEU A 120 -8.22 -6.39 2.74
C LEU A 120 -8.79 -5.56 1.59
N PHE A 121 -9.90 -4.86 1.81
CA PHE A 121 -10.68 -4.26 0.72
C PHE A 121 -10.36 -2.78 0.50
N ASN A 122 -10.30 -1.96 1.56
CA ASN A 122 -9.99 -0.54 1.37
C ASN A 122 -8.51 -0.33 1.06
N TYR A 123 -7.62 -0.83 1.92
CA TYR A 123 -6.18 -0.61 1.73
C TYR A 123 -5.64 -1.47 0.59
N GLY A 124 -5.96 -2.76 0.57
CA GLY A 124 -5.56 -3.67 -0.51
C GLY A 124 -6.12 -3.24 -1.87
N GLY A 125 -7.38 -2.79 -1.92
CA GLY A 125 -8.00 -2.29 -3.15
C GLY A 125 -7.41 -0.95 -3.61
N LEU A 126 -7.10 -0.02 -2.69
CA LEU A 126 -6.36 1.20 -3.00
C LEU A 126 -5.02 0.87 -3.66
N MET A 127 -4.24 -0.06 -3.07
CA MET A 127 -2.98 -0.52 -3.63
C MET A 127 -3.17 -1.20 -5.00
N ALA A 128 -4.22 -2.01 -5.16
CA ALA A 128 -4.53 -2.66 -6.43
C ALA A 128 -4.82 -1.64 -7.55
N ILE A 129 -5.60 -0.60 -7.24
CA ILE A 129 -5.90 0.47 -8.20
C ILE A 129 -4.63 1.25 -8.54
N GLN A 130 -3.88 1.69 -7.53
CA GLN A 130 -2.67 2.50 -7.74
C GLN A 130 -1.60 1.76 -8.53
N THR A 131 -1.37 0.49 -8.24
CA THR A 131 -0.23 -0.25 -8.80
C THR A 131 -0.55 -0.99 -10.11
N LEU A 132 -1.83 -1.30 -10.38
CA LEU A 132 -2.22 -2.05 -11.55
C LEU A 132 -3.33 -1.37 -12.39
N TRP A 133 -4.42 -0.91 -11.76
CA TRP A 133 -5.63 -0.55 -12.51
C TRP A 133 -5.73 0.91 -12.93
N ALA A 134 -4.98 1.82 -12.29
CA ALA A 134 -4.99 3.25 -12.64
C ALA A 134 -4.48 3.51 -14.07
N GLY A 135 -3.38 2.84 -14.47
CA GLY A 135 -2.84 2.94 -15.83
C GLY A 135 -3.81 2.45 -16.89
N PRO A 136 -4.29 1.21 -16.83
CA PRO A 136 -5.31 0.68 -17.74
C PRO A 136 -6.60 1.52 -17.77
N TRP A 137 -7.08 2.03 -16.65
CA TRP A 137 -8.22 2.95 -16.63
C TRP A 137 -7.95 4.21 -17.49
N MET A 138 -6.80 4.86 -17.29
CA MET A 138 -6.44 6.06 -18.06
C MET A 138 -6.36 5.77 -19.57
N VAL A 139 -5.79 4.63 -19.96
CA VAL A 139 -5.66 4.26 -21.38
C VAL A 139 -6.98 3.78 -21.97
N ARG A 140 -7.65 2.82 -21.31
CA ARG A 140 -8.81 2.10 -21.88
C ARG A 140 -10.15 2.84 -21.69
N VAL A 141 -10.26 3.64 -20.63
CA VAL A 141 -11.50 4.35 -20.28
C VAL A 141 -11.39 5.84 -20.58
N ALA A 142 -10.31 6.49 -20.13
CA ALA A 142 -10.13 7.93 -20.33
C ALA A 142 -9.48 8.29 -21.69
N GLY A 143 -9.02 7.30 -22.47
CA GLY A 143 -8.50 7.52 -23.82
C GLY A 143 -7.08 8.10 -23.87
N TYR A 144 -6.32 8.01 -22.80
CA TYR A 144 -4.93 8.49 -22.75
C TYR A 144 -4.02 7.62 -23.62
N THR A 145 -3.02 8.24 -24.21
CA THR A 145 -1.87 7.50 -24.76
C THR A 145 -1.05 6.84 -23.65
N PRO A 146 -0.22 5.83 -23.95
CA PRO A 146 0.65 5.21 -22.95
C PRO A 146 1.57 6.20 -22.23
N ILE A 147 2.07 7.22 -22.94
CA ILE A 147 2.92 8.28 -22.37
C ILE A 147 2.12 9.20 -21.44
N GLU A 148 0.94 9.63 -21.85
CA GLU A 148 0.06 10.45 -21.00
C GLU A 148 -0.34 9.70 -19.73
N SER A 149 -0.64 8.40 -19.84
CA SER A 149 -0.93 7.54 -18.68
C SER A 149 0.27 7.43 -17.74
N ALA A 150 1.47 7.18 -18.27
CA ALA A 150 2.69 7.11 -17.48
C ALA A 150 3.03 8.45 -16.81
N THR A 151 2.81 9.56 -17.51
CA THR A 151 2.95 10.92 -16.97
C THR A 151 1.92 11.16 -15.85
N GLY A 152 0.69 10.73 -16.04
CA GLY A 152 -0.35 10.78 -15.00
C GLY A 152 0.05 10.01 -13.75
N LEU A 153 0.52 8.76 -13.89
CA LEU A 153 1.02 7.95 -12.77
C LEU A 153 2.23 8.58 -12.08
N PHE A 154 3.12 9.19 -12.83
CA PHE A 154 4.28 9.90 -12.28
C PHE A 154 3.84 11.07 -11.38
N TRP A 155 2.92 11.90 -11.84
CA TRP A 155 2.39 13.01 -11.04
C TRP A 155 1.56 12.54 -9.83
N ILE A 156 0.81 11.45 -9.96
CA ILE A 156 0.11 10.79 -8.84
C ILE A 156 1.13 10.43 -7.75
N ASN A 157 2.24 9.80 -8.11
CA ASN A 157 3.27 9.39 -7.15
C ASN A 157 4.00 10.57 -6.50
N ILE A 158 4.29 11.64 -7.26
CA ILE A 158 4.85 12.89 -6.69
C ILE A 158 3.87 13.51 -5.70
N THR A 159 2.61 13.63 -6.10
CA THR A 159 1.57 14.21 -5.23
C THR A 159 1.40 13.39 -3.95
N MET A 160 1.46 12.08 -4.05
CA MET A 160 1.45 11.17 -2.91
C MET A 160 2.64 11.37 -1.98
N LEU A 161 3.84 11.47 -2.53
CA LEU A 161 5.07 11.73 -1.76
C LEU A 161 4.95 13.03 -0.95
N ILE A 162 4.55 14.12 -1.61
CA ILE A 162 4.34 15.41 -0.96
C ILE A 162 3.25 15.29 0.11
N SER A 163 2.16 14.61 -0.20
CA SER A 163 1.03 14.46 0.73
C SER A 163 1.39 13.63 1.96
N PHE A 164 2.17 12.57 1.83
CA PHE A 164 2.67 11.82 2.99
C PHE A 164 3.62 12.66 3.85
N PHE A 165 4.47 13.49 3.24
CA PHE A 165 5.32 14.41 3.97
C PHE A 165 4.49 15.42 4.77
N LEU A 166 3.52 16.05 4.13
CA LEU A 166 2.59 16.98 4.78
C LEU A 166 1.74 16.28 5.85
N TRP A 167 1.25 15.08 5.56
CA TRP A 167 0.47 14.30 6.50
C TRP A 167 1.27 13.95 7.76
N GLY A 168 2.53 13.53 7.60
CA GLY A 168 3.45 13.27 8.71
C GLY A 168 3.66 14.51 9.59
N TYR A 169 3.69 15.71 9.00
CA TYR A 169 3.80 16.97 9.72
C TYR A 169 2.51 17.40 10.42
N PHE A 170 1.36 17.23 9.76
CA PHE A 170 0.07 17.69 10.28
C PHE A 170 -0.61 16.67 11.21
N LEU A 171 -0.40 15.37 11.02
CA LEU A 171 -1.06 14.32 11.79
C LEU A 171 -0.88 14.48 13.32
N PRO A 172 0.33 14.75 13.86
CA PRO A 172 0.50 15.00 15.30
C PRO A 172 -0.32 16.20 15.80
N LYS A 173 -0.44 17.26 14.98
CA LYS A 173 -1.25 18.43 15.34
C LYS A 173 -2.75 18.09 15.38
N ILE A 174 -3.21 17.30 14.41
CA ILE A 174 -4.60 16.84 14.33
C ILE A 174 -4.94 15.93 15.53
N THR A 175 -4.03 15.05 15.92
CA THR A 175 -4.21 14.18 17.09
C THR A 175 -4.23 14.99 18.40
N ASN A 176 -3.39 16.01 18.52
CA ASN A 176 -3.38 16.91 19.68
C ASN A 176 -4.67 17.75 19.80
N LEU A 177 -5.38 17.97 18.69
CA LEU A 177 -6.73 18.59 18.69
C LEU A 177 -7.85 17.62 19.11
N GLY A 178 -7.52 16.39 19.54
CA GLY A 178 -8.47 15.38 20.01
C GLY A 178 -9.08 14.51 18.92
N PHE A 179 -8.50 14.52 17.70
CA PHE A 179 -8.89 13.59 16.64
C PHE A 179 -8.15 12.27 16.81
N SER A 180 -8.83 11.27 17.36
CA SER A 180 -8.31 9.91 17.41
C SER A 180 -8.22 9.28 15.99
N ALA A 181 -7.39 8.24 15.83
CA ALA A 181 -7.31 7.49 14.57
C ALA A 181 -8.70 6.99 14.11
N LEU A 182 -9.56 6.58 15.04
CA LEU A 182 -10.93 6.17 14.76
C LEU A 182 -11.77 7.32 14.17
N LYS A 183 -11.68 8.53 14.73
CA LYS A 183 -12.39 9.70 14.19
C LYS A 183 -11.88 10.07 12.80
N ILE A 184 -10.56 10.04 12.58
CA ILE A 184 -9.95 10.33 11.29
C ILE A 184 -10.46 9.35 10.23
N LEU A 185 -10.50 8.05 10.53
CA LEU A 185 -11.04 7.04 9.62
C LEU A 185 -12.54 7.22 9.38
N LYS A 186 -13.32 7.47 10.44
CA LYS A 186 -14.79 7.69 10.33
C LYS A 186 -15.14 8.88 9.44
N LEU A 187 -14.39 9.97 9.52
CA LEU A 187 -14.71 11.19 8.78
C LEU A 187 -14.03 11.26 7.41
N GLY A 188 -12.83 10.68 7.28
CA GLY A 188 -12.02 10.78 6.07
C GLY A 188 -12.41 9.80 4.97
N LEU A 189 -12.69 8.53 5.31
CA LEU A 189 -12.97 7.51 4.30
C LEU A 189 -14.20 7.77 3.42
N PRO A 190 -15.32 8.34 3.91
CA PRO A 190 -16.44 8.67 3.04
C PRO A 190 -16.08 9.58 1.87
N VAL A 191 -15.08 10.45 2.04
CA VAL A 191 -14.60 11.33 0.95
C VAL A 191 -14.02 10.52 -0.20
N SER A 192 -13.23 9.48 0.11
CA SER A 192 -12.66 8.60 -0.92
C SER A 192 -13.75 7.79 -1.66
N PHE A 193 -14.80 7.37 -0.96
CA PHE A 193 -15.93 6.68 -1.58
C PHE A 193 -16.71 7.58 -2.53
N LEU A 194 -16.93 8.85 -2.16
CA LEU A 194 -17.58 9.82 -3.03
C LEU A 194 -16.76 10.10 -4.29
N ILE A 195 -15.44 10.25 -4.15
CA ILE A 195 -14.55 10.47 -5.30
C ILE A 195 -14.52 9.23 -6.20
N MET A 196 -14.47 8.02 -5.63
CA MET A 196 -14.56 6.79 -6.42
C MET A 196 -15.89 6.70 -7.17
N LEU A 197 -17.00 7.03 -6.52
CA LEU A 197 -18.31 7.09 -7.18
C LEU A 197 -18.31 8.12 -8.34
N MET A 198 -17.70 9.29 -8.14
CA MET A 198 -17.53 10.28 -9.21
C MET A 198 -16.73 9.73 -10.39
N ILE A 199 -15.64 8.99 -10.14
CA ILE A 199 -14.84 8.35 -11.20
C ILE A 199 -15.71 7.39 -12.02
N ILE A 200 -16.51 6.54 -11.35
CA ILE A 200 -17.38 5.57 -12.00
C ILE A 200 -18.45 6.28 -12.88
N ILE A 201 -19.08 7.33 -12.33
CA ILE A 201 -20.12 8.09 -13.05
C ILE A 201 -19.52 8.81 -14.28
N LEU A 202 -18.45 9.58 -14.08
CA LEU A 202 -17.79 10.36 -15.14
C LEU A 202 -17.18 9.49 -16.24
N GLY A 203 -16.71 8.27 -15.90
CA GLY A 203 -16.17 7.33 -16.88
C GLY A 203 -15.00 7.92 -17.67
N SER A 204 -15.15 8.10 -18.97
CA SER A 204 -14.11 8.63 -19.86
C SER A 204 -13.60 10.02 -19.48
N LYS A 205 -14.38 10.82 -18.78
CA LYS A 205 -13.97 12.15 -18.30
C LYS A 205 -13.11 12.08 -17.03
N ALA A 206 -13.04 10.92 -16.38
CA ALA A 206 -12.27 10.72 -15.15
C ALA A 206 -10.84 10.27 -15.46
N GLY A 207 -9.97 11.21 -15.82
CA GLY A 207 -8.54 10.98 -16.07
C GLY A 207 -7.68 11.01 -14.80
N ALA A 208 -6.37 11.26 -14.97
CA ALA A 208 -5.36 11.26 -13.94
C ALA A 208 -5.71 12.15 -12.72
N PHE A 209 -6.34 13.29 -12.96
CA PHE A 209 -6.74 14.22 -11.89
C PHE A 209 -7.70 13.56 -10.87
N TYR A 210 -8.75 12.90 -11.32
CA TYR A 210 -9.72 12.25 -10.43
C TYR A 210 -9.12 11.04 -9.70
N ILE A 211 -8.25 10.27 -10.38
CA ILE A 211 -7.51 9.18 -9.74
C ILE A 211 -6.58 9.73 -8.66
N THR A 212 -5.90 10.85 -8.91
CA THR A 212 -5.09 11.55 -7.91
C THR A 212 -5.93 11.95 -6.70
N LEU A 213 -7.11 12.56 -6.91
CA LEU A 213 -8.01 12.93 -5.83
C LEU A 213 -8.47 11.73 -5.00
N PHE A 214 -8.77 10.60 -5.66
CA PHE A 214 -9.14 9.36 -4.96
C PHE A 214 -7.99 8.86 -4.08
N ILE A 215 -6.78 8.80 -4.62
CA ILE A 215 -5.60 8.33 -3.87
C ILE A 215 -5.28 9.28 -2.71
N LEU A 216 -5.35 10.60 -2.93
CA LEU A 216 -5.16 11.59 -1.87
C LEU A 216 -6.20 11.51 -0.77
N SER A 217 -7.49 11.38 -1.14
CA SER A 217 -8.56 11.21 -0.16
C SER A 217 -8.48 9.90 0.62
N SER A 218 -7.72 8.94 0.11
CA SER A 218 -7.48 7.66 0.79
C SER A 218 -6.30 7.71 1.77
N ILE A 219 -5.60 8.85 1.91
CA ILE A 219 -4.46 9.01 2.83
C ILE A 219 -4.83 8.72 4.29
N PHE A 220 -6.11 8.92 4.64
CA PHE A 220 -6.64 8.62 5.96
C PHE A 220 -6.46 7.14 6.37
N LEU A 221 -6.38 6.21 5.40
CA LEU A 221 -6.08 4.80 5.68
C LEU A 221 -4.71 4.61 6.33
N SER A 222 -3.77 5.52 6.11
CA SER A 222 -2.40 5.42 6.66
C SER A 222 -2.37 5.44 8.18
N VAL A 223 -3.38 5.99 8.87
CA VAL A 223 -3.45 5.97 10.33
C VAL A 223 -3.81 4.59 10.89
N THR A 224 -4.29 3.66 10.06
CA THR A 224 -4.71 2.33 10.52
C THR A 224 -3.53 1.51 11.03
N GLN A 225 -2.37 1.55 10.34
CA GLN A 225 -1.18 0.81 10.77
C GLN A 225 -0.66 1.25 12.15
N PRO A 226 -0.39 2.55 12.40
CA PRO A 226 -0.02 3.00 13.74
C PRO A 226 -1.09 2.67 14.79
N ALA A 227 -2.38 2.81 14.46
CA ALA A 227 -3.47 2.48 15.39
C ALA A 227 -3.48 0.99 15.76
N VAL A 228 -3.21 0.10 14.80
CA VAL A 228 -3.03 -1.33 15.07
C VAL A 228 -1.86 -1.54 16.00
N GLY A 229 -0.69 -0.95 15.73
CA GLY A 229 0.48 -1.09 16.60
C GLY A 229 0.22 -0.64 18.03
N LEU A 230 -0.46 0.50 18.20
CA LEU A 230 -0.77 1.08 19.52
C LEU A 230 -1.89 0.35 20.27
N SER A 231 -2.71 -0.45 19.59
CA SER A 231 -3.78 -1.23 20.24
C SER A 231 -3.29 -2.51 20.94
N PHE A 232 -2.00 -2.78 20.87
CA PHE A 232 -1.36 -3.96 21.48
C PHE A 232 -0.20 -3.56 22.40
N ALA A 233 0.06 -4.39 23.39
CA ALA A 233 1.27 -4.28 24.20
C ALA A 233 2.53 -4.41 23.29
N SER A 234 3.63 -3.80 23.68
CA SER A 234 4.87 -3.69 22.88
C SER A 234 5.38 -5.04 22.34
N HIS A 235 5.25 -6.11 23.10
CA HIS A 235 5.66 -7.48 22.72
C HIS A 235 4.76 -8.12 21.64
N LEU A 236 3.51 -7.66 21.47
CA LEU A 236 2.56 -8.12 20.43
C LEU A 236 2.46 -7.17 19.25
N ALA A 237 2.86 -5.90 19.41
CA ALA A 237 2.69 -4.87 18.37
C ALA A 237 3.36 -5.25 17.04
N GLY A 238 4.56 -5.85 17.08
CA GLY A 238 5.24 -6.33 15.87
C GLY A 238 4.47 -7.44 15.16
N LYS A 239 3.91 -8.40 15.91
CA LYS A 239 3.10 -9.49 15.37
C LYS A 239 1.80 -8.95 14.76
N ALA A 240 1.16 -7.98 15.41
CA ALA A 240 -0.06 -7.34 14.93
C ALA A 240 0.19 -6.54 13.64
N LEU A 241 1.25 -5.75 13.58
CA LEU A 241 1.63 -4.99 12.40
C LEU A 241 1.96 -5.90 11.21
N THR A 242 2.71 -6.99 11.44
CA THR A 242 3.02 -7.97 10.39
C THR A 242 1.74 -8.67 9.90
N SER A 243 0.84 -9.05 10.80
CA SER A 243 -0.45 -9.66 10.45
C SER A 243 -1.31 -8.68 9.64
N PHE A 244 -1.37 -7.41 10.02
CA PHE A 244 -2.12 -6.40 9.28
C PHE A 244 -1.51 -6.12 7.90
N ASN A 245 -0.19 -6.07 7.81
CA ASN A 245 0.51 -5.91 6.53
C ASN A 245 0.26 -7.10 5.58
N LEU A 246 0.23 -8.32 6.13
CA LEU A 246 -0.16 -9.51 5.36
C LEU A 246 -1.57 -9.38 4.77
N LEU A 247 -2.53 -8.85 5.55
CA LEU A 247 -3.90 -8.59 5.06
C LEU A 247 -3.92 -7.58 3.91
N ILE A 248 -3.11 -6.51 3.99
CA ILE A 248 -3.01 -5.51 2.91
C ILE A 248 -2.48 -6.16 1.62
N PHE A 249 -1.40 -6.94 1.70
CA PHE A 249 -0.83 -7.59 0.51
C PHE A 249 -1.76 -8.67 -0.06
N LEU A 250 -2.38 -9.47 0.80
CA LEU A 250 -3.38 -10.46 0.39
C LEU A 250 -4.57 -9.77 -0.28
N GLY A 251 -5.05 -8.68 0.31
CA GLY A 251 -6.11 -7.86 -0.26
C GLY A 251 -5.73 -7.26 -1.60
N THR A 252 -4.49 -6.75 -1.73
CA THR A 252 -3.97 -6.22 -3.00
C THR A 252 -4.00 -7.31 -4.09
N PHE A 253 -3.50 -8.50 -3.79
CA PHE A 253 -3.49 -9.62 -4.72
C PHE A 253 -4.93 -10.02 -5.13
N ILE A 254 -5.81 -10.20 -4.15
CA ILE A 254 -7.21 -10.58 -4.39
C ILE A 254 -7.90 -9.52 -5.24
N MET A 255 -7.77 -8.23 -4.89
CA MET A 255 -8.44 -7.15 -5.60
C MET A 255 -7.89 -6.96 -7.00
N GLN A 256 -6.57 -7.09 -7.22
CA GLN A 256 -6.00 -7.03 -8.56
C GLN A 256 -6.59 -8.13 -9.46
N TRP A 257 -6.68 -9.34 -8.93
CA TRP A 257 -7.17 -10.50 -9.70
C TRP A 257 -8.69 -10.45 -9.91
N VAL A 258 -9.47 -10.20 -8.87
CA VAL A 258 -10.93 -10.18 -8.94
C VAL A 258 -11.44 -9.04 -9.82
N MET A 259 -10.83 -7.86 -9.76
CA MET A 259 -11.19 -6.76 -10.67
C MET A 259 -10.98 -7.14 -12.15
N GLY A 260 -9.89 -7.87 -12.46
CA GLY A 260 -9.68 -8.43 -13.81
C GLY A 260 -10.77 -9.42 -14.20
N LEU A 261 -11.12 -10.35 -13.31
CA LEU A 261 -12.21 -11.29 -13.56
C LEU A 261 -13.56 -10.60 -13.80
N VAL A 262 -13.87 -9.54 -13.05
CA VAL A 262 -15.10 -8.76 -13.25
C VAL A 262 -15.11 -8.10 -14.62
N ILE A 263 -13.98 -7.52 -15.06
CA ILE A 263 -13.86 -6.92 -16.40
C ILE A 263 -14.10 -7.98 -17.48
N ASP A 264 -13.45 -9.13 -17.37
CA ASP A 264 -13.56 -10.20 -18.35
C ASP A 264 -14.98 -10.78 -18.36
N LEU A 265 -15.59 -10.99 -17.20
CA LEU A 265 -16.97 -11.48 -17.08
C LEU A 265 -17.96 -10.53 -17.79
N VAL A 266 -17.84 -9.23 -17.58
CA VAL A 266 -18.71 -8.23 -18.23
C VAL A 266 -18.52 -8.25 -19.75
N LYS A 267 -17.28 -8.46 -20.23
CA LYS A 267 -16.99 -8.62 -21.66
C LYS A 267 -17.61 -9.89 -22.25
N THR A 268 -17.65 -11.02 -21.52
CA THR A 268 -18.29 -12.25 -22.01
C THR A 268 -19.81 -12.10 -22.18
N PHE A 269 -20.44 -11.17 -21.45
CA PHE A 269 -21.84 -10.80 -21.65
C PHE A 269 -22.08 -9.82 -22.82
N GLY A 270 -21.05 -9.51 -23.60
CA GLY A 270 -21.13 -8.62 -24.77
C GLY A 270 -21.10 -7.13 -24.48
N TYR A 271 -20.81 -6.73 -23.23
CA TYR A 271 -20.66 -5.32 -22.89
C TYR A 271 -19.27 -4.77 -23.27
N THR A 272 -19.20 -3.45 -23.39
CA THR A 272 -17.94 -2.76 -23.72
C THR A 272 -16.92 -2.86 -22.58
N GLU A 273 -15.64 -2.75 -22.92
CA GLU A 273 -14.55 -2.75 -21.95
C GLU A 273 -14.71 -1.63 -20.90
N ILE A 274 -15.22 -0.48 -21.30
CA ILE A 274 -15.51 0.67 -20.42
C ILE A 274 -16.50 0.27 -19.33
N ILE A 275 -17.58 -0.46 -19.69
CA ILE A 275 -18.56 -0.98 -18.71
C ILE A 275 -17.90 -1.98 -17.79
N GLY A 276 -17.00 -2.84 -18.30
CA GLY A 276 -16.22 -3.78 -17.49
C GLY A 276 -15.39 -3.08 -16.42
N PHE A 277 -14.66 -2.03 -16.77
CA PHE A 277 -13.89 -1.24 -15.82
C PHE A 277 -14.78 -0.53 -14.78
N LYS A 278 -15.91 0.06 -15.22
CA LYS A 278 -16.88 0.66 -14.29
C LYS A 278 -17.44 -0.37 -13.31
N ALA A 279 -17.77 -1.57 -13.78
CA ALA A 279 -18.23 -2.67 -12.93
C ALA A 279 -17.17 -3.09 -11.91
N ALA A 280 -15.91 -3.22 -12.31
CA ALA A 280 -14.80 -3.56 -11.41
C ALA A 280 -14.58 -2.49 -10.32
N PHE A 281 -14.64 -1.21 -10.68
CA PHE A 281 -14.51 -0.10 -9.72
C PHE A 281 -15.75 0.00 -8.81
N SER A 282 -16.95 -0.30 -9.32
CA SER A 282 -18.17 -0.40 -8.52
C SER A 282 -18.10 -1.55 -7.52
N PHE A 283 -17.56 -2.69 -7.93
CA PHE A 283 -17.34 -3.83 -7.05
C PHE A 283 -16.35 -3.50 -5.93
N PHE A 284 -15.24 -2.83 -6.25
CA PHE A 284 -14.31 -2.33 -5.25
C PHE A 284 -15.01 -1.38 -4.26
N LEU A 285 -15.77 -0.40 -4.76
CA LEU A 285 -16.49 0.55 -3.93
C LEU A 285 -17.49 -0.16 -2.99
N PHE A 286 -18.20 -1.13 -3.50
CA PHE A 286 -19.16 -1.94 -2.72
C PHE A 286 -18.49 -2.68 -1.56
N LEU A 287 -17.39 -3.39 -1.81
CA LEU A 287 -16.63 -4.07 -0.77
C LEU A 287 -16.02 -3.09 0.24
N SER A 288 -15.56 -1.93 -0.24
CA SER A 288 -15.03 -0.87 0.61
C SER A 288 -16.09 -0.29 1.54
N LEU A 289 -17.30 -0.08 1.05
CA LEU A 289 -18.44 0.37 1.85
C LEU A 289 -18.86 -0.67 2.90
N ILE A 290 -18.95 -1.96 2.52
CA ILE A 290 -19.28 -3.03 3.47
C ILE A 290 -18.22 -3.09 4.58
N SER A 291 -16.95 -3.04 4.24
CA SER A 291 -15.87 -3.09 5.23
C SER A 291 -15.89 -1.88 6.16
N TYR A 292 -16.23 -0.71 5.63
CA TYR A 292 -16.38 0.51 6.41
C TYR A 292 -17.58 0.45 7.36
N ILE A 293 -18.73 -0.04 6.89
CA ILE A 293 -19.91 -0.26 7.74
C ILE A 293 -19.61 -1.26 8.86
N PHE A 294 -18.94 -2.36 8.55
CA PHE A 294 -18.49 -3.32 9.55
C PHE A 294 -17.59 -2.68 10.62
N PHE A 295 -16.62 -1.85 10.19
CA PHE A 295 -15.77 -1.08 11.10
C PHE A 295 -16.58 -0.16 12.00
N LEU A 296 -17.58 0.55 11.47
CA LEU A 296 -18.45 1.43 12.24
C LEU A 296 -19.29 0.69 13.29
N ILE A 297 -19.84 -0.47 12.91
CA ILE A 297 -20.68 -1.28 13.81
C ILE A 297 -19.87 -1.77 15.01
N ILE A 298 -18.67 -2.32 14.78
CA ILE A 298 -17.82 -2.84 15.86
C ILE A 298 -17.34 -1.72 16.78
N ASN A 299 -17.03 -0.54 16.22
CA ASN A 299 -16.48 0.61 16.99
C ASN A 299 -17.56 1.66 17.36
N LYS A 300 -18.84 1.28 17.39
CA LYS A 300 -19.96 2.20 17.72
C LYS A 300 -19.91 2.73 19.17
N LYS A 301 -19.29 1.97 20.09
CA LYS A 301 -19.23 2.29 21.53
C LYS A 301 -17.87 2.87 21.96
N SER A 302 -17.01 3.22 21.01
CA SER A 302 -15.67 3.77 21.30
C SER A 302 -15.60 5.25 20.96
#